data_fb60ebd72b6c88b4998ad418c1f5e892
#
_entry.id   fb60ebd72b6c88b4998ad418c1f5e892
#
_cell.length_a   1.000
_cell.length_b   1.000
_cell.length_c   1.000
_cell.angle_alpha   90.00
_cell.angle_beta   90.00
_cell.angle_gamma   90.00
#
_symmetry.space_group_name_H-M   'P 1'
#
loop_
_entity.id
_entity.type
_entity.pdbx_description
1 polymer ?
#
loop_
_entity_poly.entity_id
_entity_poly.type
_entity_poly.pdbx_seq_one_letter_code
_entity_poly.pdbx_strand_id
1 'polypeptide(L)'
;ESGKVYEGDYLVIATGSRIMTQSIPGLSEEAHQFYTPDGAREMRDSLKDFKGGKVVVNVNAPHKCPVAPIEITLMLHDYLKENELLEKSEITYTYPVGRVHAMEPVAKWAAPEFEKLGIKAETLFNTKEVDGKTKTIISEEGTKLKYDYLITIPPHKGAQVVEDSIEGAKGGWCPTDKKKLYLEGKTDVFICGDTTNI
;
A
#
# COMPACT_ATOMS: atom_id res chain seq x y z
N GLU A 1 -26.00 13.51 -4.87
CA GLU A 1 -26.58 12.87 -6.04
C GLU A 1 -27.80 13.67 -6.45
N SER A 2 -27.51 14.66 -7.30
CA SER A 2 -28.47 15.69 -7.68
C SER A 2 -29.44 15.24 -8.78
N GLY A 3 -29.23 14.04 -9.37
CA GLY A 3 -29.94 13.57 -10.58
C GLY A 3 -29.64 14.39 -11.82
N LYS A 4 -28.65 15.29 -11.79
CA LYS A 4 -28.31 16.11 -12.94
C LYS A 4 -27.53 15.28 -13.97
N VAL A 5 -27.98 15.33 -15.23
CA VAL A 5 -27.35 14.66 -16.37
C VAL A 5 -26.44 15.66 -17.09
N TYR A 6 -25.28 15.20 -17.49
CA TYR A 6 -24.32 15.92 -18.33
C TYR A 6 -24.12 15.13 -19.62
N GLU A 7 -24.10 15.79 -20.76
CA GLU A 7 -23.83 15.19 -22.07
C GLU A 7 -22.50 15.70 -22.61
N GLY A 8 -21.75 14.85 -23.32
CA GLY A 8 -20.47 15.19 -23.93
C GLY A 8 -20.08 14.16 -24.99
N ASP A 9 -19.21 14.55 -25.92
CA ASP A 9 -18.70 13.67 -26.98
C ASP A 9 -17.69 12.66 -26.44
N TYR A 10 -16.98 13.03 -25.36
CA TYR A 10 -15.97 12.20 -24.71
C TYR A 10 -16.10 12.25 -23.18
N LEU A 11 -15.79 11.12 -22.54
CA LEU A 11 -15.70 10.99 -21.09
C LEU A 11 -14.28 10.61 -20.68
N VAL A 12 -13.74 11.27 -19.66
CA VAL A 12 -12.50 10.86 -19.00
C VAL A 12 -12.80 10.41 -17.58
N ILE A 13 -12.39 9.19 -17.24
CA ILE A 13 -12.51 8.63 -15.89
C ILE A 13 -11.12 8.60 -15.26
N ALA A 14 -10.91 9.42 -14.25
CA ALA A 14 -9.65 9.56 -13.52
C ALA A 14 -9.90 9.64 -12.01
N THR A 15 -10.76 8.74 -11.52
CA THR A 15 -11.28 8.72 -10.13
C THR A 15 -10.29 8.17 -9.11
N GLY A 16 -9.13 7.67 -9.57
CA GLY A 16 -8.09 7.15 -8.70
C GLY A 16 -8.47 5.85 -8.00
N SER A 17 -7.85 5.64 -6.85
CA SER A 17 -8.05 4.48 -5.99
C SER A 17 -8.30 4.89 -4.54
N ARG A 18 -8.82 3.96 -3.74
CA ARG A 18 -9.07 4.11 -2.31
C ARG A 18 -8.31 3.05 -1.52
N ILE A 19 -7.80 3.42 -0.36
CA ILE A 19 -7.18 2.49 0.58
C ILE A 19 -8.25 1.71 1.35
N MET A 20 -7.93 0.46 1.69
CA MET A 20 -8.87 -0.48 2.32
C MET A 20 -8.29 -1.04 3.62
N THR A 21 -7.83 -0.17 4.52
CA THR A 21 -7.27 -0.59 5.82
C THR A 21 -8.23 -1.44 6.62
N GLN A 22 -9.53 -1.14 6.54
CA GLN A 22 -10.60 -1.87 7.23
C GLN A 22 -10.85 -3.29 6.67
N SER A 23 -10.25 -3.66 5.53
CA SER A 23 -10.43 -5.01 4.96
C SER A 23 -9.62 -6.10 5.69
N ILE A 24 -8.69 -5.71 6.54
CA ILE A 24 -7.88 -6.61 7.36
C ILE A 24 -8.17 -6.29 8.82
N PRO A 25 -8.64 -7.26 9.63
CA PRO A 25 -8.95 -7.04 11.04
C PRO A 25 -7.78 -6.43 11.82
N GLY A 26 -8.05 -5.35 12.55
CA GLY A 26 -7.08 -4.64 13.39
C GLY A 26 -6.07 -3.75 12.64
N LEU A 27 -6.04 -3.78 11.29
CA LEU A 27 -5.06 -3.00 10.54
C LEU A 27 -5.33 -1.50 10.61
N SER A 28 -6.60 -1.08 10.53
CA SER A 28 -6.99 0.33 10.58
C SER A 28 -6.76 0.98 11.95
N GLU A 29 -6.82 0.19 13.03
CA GLU A 29 -6.67 0.66 14.40
C GLU A 29 -5.21 0.75 14.83
N GLU A 30 -4.36 -0.09 14.25
CA GLU A 30 -3.00 -0.32 14.74
C GLU A 30 -1.91 0.24 13.82
N ALA A 31 -2.17 0.33 12.51
CA ALA A 31 -1.15 0.68 11.55
C ALA A 31 -1.23 2.13 11.07
N HIS A 32 -0.07 2.76 11.00
CA HIS A 32 0.07 4.05 10.32
C HIS A 32 0.13 3.85 8.81
N GLN A 33 -0.46 4.77 8.06
CA GLN A 33 -0.40 4.83 6.59
C GLN A 33 -0.07 6.25 6.13
N PHE A 34 0.45 6.40 4.93
CA PHE A 34 0.89 7.67 4.37
C PHE A 34 0.28 7.98 2.99
N TYR A 35 -0.74 7.22 2.59
CA TYR A 35 -1.44 7.38 1.31
C TYR A 35 -2.46 8.53 1.32
N THR A 36 -2.76 9.07 2.48
CA THR A 36 -3.59 10.27 2.61
C THR A 36 -2.82 11.39 3.31
N PRO A 37 -3.12 12.68 3.03
CA PRO A 37 -2.45 13.79 3.71
C PRO A 37 -2.57 13.74 5.24
N ASP A 38 -3.72 13.29 5.75
CA ASP A 38 -3.94 13.16 7.18
C ASP A 38 -3.15 12.00 7.78
N GLY A 39 -3.20 10.81 7.16
CA GLY A 39 -2.39 9.68 7.60
C GLY A 39 -0.88 9.95 7.56
N ALA A 40 -0.41 10.66 6.55
CA ALA A 40 0.99 11.08 6.49
C ALA A 40 1.38 12.04 7.63
N ARG A 41 0.48 12.97 8.00
CA ARG A 41 0.69 13.88 9.14
C ARG A 41 0.68 13.11 10.46
N GLU A 42 -0.29 12.23 10.66
CA GLU A 42 -0.38 11.38 11.86
C GLU A 42 0.86 10.50 12.03
N MET A 43 1.30 9.84 10.95
CA MET A 43 2.53 9.04 10.96
C MET A 43 3.76 9.90 11.29
N ARG A 44 3.92 11.05 10.66
CA ARG A 44 5.02 11.98 10.94
C ARG A 44 5.04 12.42 12.41
N ASP A 45 3.87 12.74 12.96
CA ASP A 45 3.80 13.26 14.32
C ASP A 45 4.00 12.13 15.35
N SER A 46 3.49 10.93 15.10
CA SER A 46 3.72 9.77 15.97
C SER A 46 5.18 9.29 15.96
N LEU A 47 5.88 9.42 14.83
CA LEU A 47 7.32 9.09 14.75
C LEU A 47 8.19 9.95 15.65
N LYS A 48 7.81 11.18 15.97
CA LYS A 48 8.54 12.06 16.91
C LYS A 48 8.57 11.49 18.34
N ASP A 49 7.56 10.72 18.70
CA ASP A 49 7.43 10.08 20.02
C ASP A 49 8.06 8.70 20.08
N PHE A 50 8.41 8.13 18.94
CA PHE A 50 9.05 6.81 18.85
C PHE A 50 10.46 6.86 19.45
N LYS A 51 10.82 5.89 20.31
CA LYS A 51 12.09 5.84 21.05
C LYS A 51 12.97 4.64 20.68
N GLY A 52 12.62 3.93 19.63
CA GLY A 52 13.24 2.68 19.22
C GLY A 52 12.34 1.47 19.50
N GLY A 53 12.67 0.34 18.90
CA GLY A 53 11.91 -0.90 19.00
C GLY A 53 11.74 -1.59 17.65
N LYS A 54 10.80 -2.51 17.56
CA LYS A 54 10.50 -3.28 16.35
C LYS A 54 9.57 -2.50 15.44
N VAL A 55 10.06 -2.12 14.28
CA VAL A 55 9.25 -1.48 13.24
C VAL A 55 8.95 -2.49 12.14
N VAL A 56 7.66 -2.67 11.85
CA VAL A 56 7.21 -3.49 10.72
C VAL A 56 6.66 -2.58 9.64
N VAL A 57 7.23 -2.68 8.43
CA VAL A 57 6.68 -2.08 7.20
C VAL A 57 5.94 -3.17 6.45
N ASN A 58 4.61 -3.16 6.61
CA ASN A 58 3.75 -4.21 6.10
C ASN A 58 3.15 -3.85 4.73
N VAL A 59 3.42 -4.68 3.73
CA VAL A 59 2.91 -4.47 2.37
C VAL A 59 1.78 -5.44 2.06
N ASN A 60 0.64 -4.90 1.66
CA ASN A 60 -0.53 -5.67 1.25
C ASN A 60 -0.82 -5.47 -0.24
N ALA A 61 -1.43 -6.48 -0.86
CA ALA A 61 -1.81 -6.45 -2.27
C ALA A 61 -3.34 -6.57 -2.42
N PRO A 62 -3.92 -6.01 -3.49
CA PRO A 62 -3.27 -5.13 -4.48
C PRO A 62 -3.04 -3.73 -3.92
N HIS A 63 -1.96 -3.07 -4.34
CA HIS A 63 -1.72 -1.67 -3.99
C HIS A 63 -1.28 -0.87 -5.21
N LYS A 64 -1.52 0.42 -5.17
CA LYS A 64 -0.99 1.39 -6.15
C LYS A 64 0.33 1.96 -5.64
N CYS A 65 1.10 2.57 -6.54
CA CYS A 65 2.47 3.05 -6.29
C CYS A 65 3.45 1.92 -5.89
N PRO A 66 3.98 1.18 -6.86
CA PRO A 66 4.87 0.05 -6.56
C PRO A 66 6.19 0.47 -5.88
N VAL A 67 6.59 1.73 -6.00
CA VAL A 67 7.81 2.28 -5.39
C VAL A 67 7.64 2.57 -3.89
N ALA A 68 6.47 3.01 -3.48
CA ALA A 68 6.20 3.48 -2.12
C ALA A 68 6.64 2.52 -0.99
N PRO A 69 6.47 1.19 -1.11
CA PRO A 69 6.92 0.28 -0.05
C PRO A 69 8.42 0.33 0.22
N ILE A 70 9.23 0.33 -0.84
CA ILE A 70 10.69 0.39 -0.71
C ILE A 70 11.12 1.79 -0.26
N GLU A 71 10.55 2.82 -0.85
CA GLU A 71 10.88 4.21 -0.56
C GLU A 71 10.65 4.55 0.91
N ILE A 72 9.46 4.26 1.45
CA ILE A 72 9.18 4.52 2.86
C ILE A 72 10.10 3.74 3.80
N THR A 73 10.49 2.51 3.41
CA THR A 73 11.38 1.68 4.22
C THR A 73 12.78 2.29 4.30
N LEU A 74 13.31 2.77 3.18
CA LEU A 74 14.62 3.43 3.13
C LEU A 74 14.59 4.80 3.82
N MET A 75 13.54 5.59 3.60
CA MET A 75 13.34 6.87 4.30
C MET A 75 13.23 6.67 5.82
N LEU A 76 12.53 5.63 6.27
CA LEU A 76 12.45 5.29 7.68
C LEU A 76 13.83 4.93 8.27
N HIS A 77 14.61 4.12 7.55
CA HIS A 77 15.96 3.78 7.97
C HIS A 77 16.81 5.04 8.18
N ASP A 78 16.79 5.97 7.23
CA ASP A 78 17.54 7.22 7.30
C ASP A 78 17.01 8.12 8.43
N TYR A 79 15.68 8.22 8.58
CA TYR A 79 15.08 8.94 9.71
C TYR A 79 15.55 8.40 11.06
N LEU A 80 15.55 7.08 11.24
CA LEU A 80 16.02 6.46 12.49
C LEU A 80 17.51 6.72 12.73
N LYS A 81 18.31 6.71 11.68
CA LYS A 81 19.73 7.01 11.74
C LYS A 81 19.98 8.48 12.14
N GLU A 82 19.32 9.42 11.50
CA GLU A 82 19.44 10.87 11.78
C GLU A 82 18.98 11.23 13.21
N ASN A 83 18.05 10.48 13.77
CA ASN A 83 17.55 10.69 15.12
C ASN A 83 18.22 9.80 16.20
N GLU A 84 19.32 9.12 15.88
CA GLU A 84 20.08 8.25 16.80
C GLU A 84 19.23 7.09 17.39
N LEU A 85 18.25 6.60 16.60
CA LEU A 85 17.33 5.53 16.97
C LEU A 85 17.64 4.21 16.26
N LEU A 86 18.48 4.20 15.22
CA LEU A 86 18.73 3.03 14.39
C LEU A 86 19.28 1.85 15.20
N GLU A 87 20.26 2.08 16.04
CA GLU A 87 20.87 1.04 16.91
C GLU A 87 19.90 0.48 17.98
N LYS A 88 18.80 1.20 18.21
CA LYS A 88 17.73 0.79 19.14
C LYS A 88 16.52 0.19 18.43
N SER A 89 16.61 0.04 17.12
CA SER A 89 15.47 -0.35 16.29
C SER A 89 15.80 -1.54 15.42
N GLU A 90 14.76 -2.33 15.11
CA GLU A 90 14.81 -3.41 14.15
C GLU A 90 13.74 -3.15 13.10
N ILE A 91 14.12 -3.05 11.82
CA ILE A 91 13.18 -2.85 10.72
C ILE A 91 12.91 -4.20 10.05
N THR A 92 11.66 -4.59 9.99
CA THR A 92 11.20 -5.75 9.21
C THR A 92 10.26 -5.27 8.11
N TYR A 93 10.61 -5.55 6.88
CA TYR A 93 9.79 -5.33 5.70
C TYR A 93 9.06 -6.60 5.33
N THR A 94 7.74 -6.57 5.12
CA THR A 94 6.98 -7.76 4.69
C THR A 94 6.46 -7.58 3.27
N TYR A 95 6.39 -8.68 2.51
CA TYR A 95 5.85 -8.64 1.15
C TYR A 95 5.05 -9.91 0.81
N PRO A 96 3.91 -9.82 0.09
CA PRO A 96 3.00 -10.96 -0.10
C PRO A 96 3.49 -12.04 -1.07
N VAL A 97 4.48 -11.75 -1.94
CA VAL A 97 5.07 -12.77 -2.83
C VAL A 97 6.48 -13.15 -2.38
N GLY A 98 7.07 -14.22 -2.92
CA GLY A 98 8.38 -14.79 -2.53
C GLY A 98 9.61 -13.92 -2.87
N ARG A 99 9.46 -12.62 -2.95
CA ARG A 99 10.51 -11.63 -3.18
C ARG A 99 10.07 -10.26 -2.66
N VAL A 100 11.00 -9.34 -2.47
CA VAL A 100 10.73 -8.02 -1.84
C VAL A 100 9.96 -7.03 -2.72
N HIS A 101 9.65 -7.38 -3.97
CA HIS A 101 8.87 -6.54 -4.88
C HIS A 101 8.25 -7.37 -6.01
N ALA A 102 7.08 -6.95 -6.52
CA ALA A 102 6.39 -7.64 -7.62
C ALA A 102 7.20 -7.67 -8.92
N MET A 103 7.95 -6.60 -9.22
CA MET A 103 8.83 -6.52 -10.38
C MET A 103 10.20 -7.13 -10.04
N GLU A 104 10.57 -8.19 -10.74
CA GLU A 104 11.83 -8.92 -10.48
C GLU A 104 13.11 -8.05 -10.56
N PRO A 105 13.29 -7.13 -11.54
CA PRO A 105 14.47 -6.26 -11.57
C PRO A 105 14.57 -5.36 -10.34
N VAL A 106 13.45 -4.87 -9.83
CA VAL A 106 13.41 -4.05 -8.61
C VAL A 106 13.74 -4.90 -7.39
N ALA A 107 13.18 -6.11 -7.30
CA ALA A 107 13.48 -7.03 -6.21
C ALA A 107 14.97 -7.41 -6.15
N LYS A 108 15.59 -7.65 -7.31
CA LYS A 108 17.03 -7.95 -7.41
C LYS A 108 17.93 -6.80 -6.95
N TRP A 109 17.47 -5.57 -7.13
CA TRP A 109 18.19 -4.40 -6.62
C TRP A 109 17.92 -4.20 -5.14
N ALA A 110 16.66 -4.26 -4.69
CA ALA A 110 16.28 -3.87 -3.33
C ALA A 110 16.72 -4.90 -2.27
N ALA A 111 16.68 -6.20 -2.56
CA ALA A 111 17.02 -7.22 -1.56
C ALA A 111 18.45 -7.09 -1.01
N PRO A 112 19.52 -6.96 -1.83
CA PRO A 112 20.85 -6.73 -1.29
C PRO A 112 21.04 -5.37 -0.62
N GLU A 113 20.28 -4.33 -1.02
CA GLU A 113 20.31 -3.05 -0.30
C GLU A 113 19.68 -3.17 1.09
N PHE A 114 18.58 -3.89 1.23
CA PHE A 114 17.98 -4.18 2.55
C PHE A 114 18.96 -4.93 3.44
N GLU A 115 19.63 -5.96 2.92
CA GLU A 115 20.64 -6.73 3.67
C GLU A 115 21.79 -5.83 4.18
N LYS A 116 22.35 -4.96 3.31
CA LYS A 116 23.40 -4.00 3.69
C LYS A 116 22.97 -3.04 4.81
N LEU A 117 21.70 -2.66 4.81
CA LEU A 117 21.13 -1.73 5.79
C LEU A 117 20.61 -2.44 7.05
N GLY A 118 20.74 -3.77 7.14
CA GLY A 118 20.24 -4.55 8.27
C GLY A 118 18.69 -4.63 8.34
N ILE A 119 18.02 -4.35 7.21
CA ILE A 119 16.56 -4.45 7.11
C ILE A 119 16.19 -5.92 6.83
N LYS A 120 15.40 -6.50 7.70
CA LYS A 120 14.90 -7.87 7.52
C LYS A 120 13.78 -7.90 6.50
N ALA A 121 13.82 -8.84 5.56
CA ALA A 121 12.76 -9.05 4.59
C ALA A 121 12.03 -10.36 4.87
N GLU A 122 10.74 -10.27 5.19
CA GLU A 122 9.84 -11.41 5.37
C GLU A 122 8.90 -11.48 4.17
N THR A 123 9.15 -12.44 3.30
CA THR A 123 8.38 -12.64 2.05
C THR A 123 7.34 -13.75 2.21
N LEU A 124 6.40 -13.87 1.26
CA LEU A 124 5.22 -14.74 1.40
C LEU A 124 4.41 -14.42 2.66
N PHE A 125 4.29 -13.11 2.96
CA PHE A 125 3.56 -12.63 4.13
C PHE A 125 2.25 -11.98 3.67
N ASN A 126 1.19 -12.77 3.59
CA ASN A 126 -0.16 -12.28 3.29
C ASN A 126 -0.86 -11.98 4.63
N THR A 127 -1.09 -10.71 4.91
CA THR A 127 -1.62 -10.29 6.21
C THR A 127 -3.03 -10.79 6.43
N LYS A 128 -3.22 -11.57 7.49
CA LYS A 128 -4.51 -12.09 7.94
C LYS A 128 -5.19 -11.13 8.92
N GLU A 129 -4.45 -10.73 9.94
CA GLU A 129 -4.97 -9.88 11.02
C GLU A 129 -3.83 -9.18 11.78
N VAL A 130 -4.20 -8.13 12.52
CA VAL A 130 -3.34 -7.43 13.47
C VAL A 130 -3.97 -7.51 14.86
N ASP A 131 -3.27 -8.13 15.80
CA ASP A 131 -3.67 -8.19 17.21
C ASP A 131 -3.03 -7.03 17.99
N GLY A 132 -3.79 -5.98 18.19
CA GLY A 132 -3.34 -4.77 18.91
C GLY A 132 -3.06 -5.02 20.40
N LYS A 133 -3.70 -6.03 21.03
CA LYS A 133 -3.47 -6.34 22.44
C LYS A 133 -2.08 -6.93 22.67
N THR A 134 -1.64 -7.75 21.74
CA THR A 134 -0.32 -8.38 21.82
C THR A 134 0.73 -7.74 20.93
N LYS A 135 0.36 -6.66 20.21
CA LYS A 135 1.21 -5.99 19.21
C LYS A 135 1.84 -6.99 18.24
N THR A 136 0.98 -7.75 17.57
CA THR A 136 1.41 -8.83 16.68
C THR A 136 0.66 -8.74 15.35
N ILE A 137 1.39 -8.72 14.26
CA ILE A 137 0.82 -8.92 12.93
C ILE A 137 0.97 -10.40 12.54
N ILE A 138 -0.07 -10.97 11.95
CA ILE A 138 -0.19 -12.41 11.67
C ILE A 138 -0.49 -12.58 10.19
N SER A 139 0.24 -13.46 9.51
CA SER A 139 0.00 -13.82 8.13
C SER A 139 -0.91 -15.04 7.98
N GLU A 140 -1.49 -15.22 6.80
CA GLU A 140 -2.26 -16.44 6.42
C GLU A 140 -1.38 -17.69 6.46
N GLU A 141 -0.09 -17.56 6.22
CA GLU A 141 0.90 -18.62 6.26
C GLU A 141 1.28 -19.01 7.71
N GLY A 142 0.79 -18.26 8.70
CA GLY A 142 1.00 -18.53 10.12
C GLY A 142 2.22 -17.82 10.72
N THR A 143 2.95 -17.02 9.95
CA THR A 143 4.06 -16.20 10.47
C THR A 143 3.52 -15.10 11.39
N LYS A 144 4.19 -14.89 12.52
CA LYS A 144 3.83 -13.89 13.52
C LYS A 144 5.00 -12.96 13.77
N LEU A 145 4.78 -11.67 13.59
CA LEU A 145 5.78 -10.63 13.85
C LEU A 145 5.28 -9.69 14.95
N LYS A 146 6.12 -9.46 15.93
CA LYS A 146 5.91 -8.43 16.95
C LYS A 146 6.31 -7.07 16.42
N TYR A 147 5.57 -6.03 16.79
CA TYR A 147 5.89 -4.66 16.45
C TYR A 147 5.70 -3.72 17.64
N ASP A 148 6.51 -2.68 17.69
CA ASP A 148 6.31 -1.51 18.53
C ASP A 148 5.74 -0.36 17.68
N TYR A 149 6.09 -0.36 16.38
CA TYR A 149 5.56 0.59 15.40
C TYR A 149 5.20 -0.15 14.09
N LEU A 150 3.98 0.02 13.62
CA LEU A 150 3.49 -0.64 12.41
C LEU A 150 3.15 0.39 11.34
N ILE A 151 3.84 0.32 10.21
CA ILE A 151 3.52 1.09 9.00
C ILE A 151 2.90 0.13 7.99
N THR A 152 1.83 0.54 7.33
CA THR A 152 1.21 -0.29 6.30
C THR A 152 1.12 0.40 4.95
N ILE A 153 1.39 -0.37 3.91
CA ILE A 153 0.91 -0.14 2.56
C ILE A 153 -0.39 -0.93 2.47
N PRO A 154 -1.55 -0.27 2.59
CA PRO A 154 -2.82 -0.99 2.70
C PRO A 154 -3.25 -1.59 1.37
N PRO A 155 -4.17 -2.56 1.37
CA PRO A 155 -4.83 -2.97 0.15
C PRO A 155 -5.58 -1.79 -0.49
N HIS A 156 -5.65 -1.75 -1.81
CA HIS A 156 -6.37 -0.72 -2.56
C HIS A 156 -7.55 -1.32 -3.33
N LYS A 157 -8.54 -0.50 -3.55
CA LYS A 157 -9.62 -0.70 -4.53
C LYS A 157 -9.78 0.54 -5.38
N GLY A 158 -10.35 0.41 -6.56
CA GLY A 158 -10.79 1.55 -7.35
C GLY A 158 -11.97 2.28 -6.71
N ALA A 159 -12.44 3.35 -7.34
CA ALA A 159 -13.52 4.16 -6.80
C ALA A 159 -14.86 3.40 -6.80
N GLN A 160 -15.68 3.58 -5.75
CA GLN A 160 -16.99 2.94 -5.63
C GLN A 160 -17.90 3.29 -6.81
N VAL A 161 -17.91 4.56 -7.22
CA VAL A 161 -18.72 5.01 -8.36
C VAL A 161 -18.40 4.23 -9.64
N VAL A 162 -17.15 3.81 -9.83
CA VAL A 162 -16.72 3.00 -10.98
C VAL A 162 -17.25 1.58 -10.84
N GLU A 163 -17.14 0.99 -9.65
CA GLU A 163 -17.67 -0.35 -9.35
C GLU A 163 -19.18 -0.43 -9.58
N ASP A 164 -19.91 0.61 -9.21
CA ASP A 164 -21.37 0.69 -9.30
C ASP A 164 -21.88 1.03 -10.71
N SER A 165 -21.03 1.63 -11.58
CA SER A 165 -21.48 2.22 -12.84
C SER A 165 -20.93 1.54 -14.09
N ILE A 166 -19.82 0.80 -13.99
CA ILE A 166 -19.14 0.23 -15.16
C ILE A 166 -19.17 -1.30 -15.07
N GLU A 167 -19.81 -1.91 -16.06
CA GLU A 167 -19.81 -3.37 -16.19
C GLU A 167 -18.38 -3.90 -16.33
N GLY A 168 -18.05 -4.93 -15.55
CA GLY A 168 -16.72 -5.53 -15.51
C GLY A 168 -15.69 -4.80 -14.65
N ALA A 169 -16.02 -3.67 -14.03
CA ALA A 169 -15.14 -2.93 -13.13
C ALA A 169 -15.05 -3.57 -11.74
N LYS A 170 -14.55 -4.80 -11.67
CA LYS A 170 -14.42 -5.55 -10.42
C LYS A 170 -13.50 -4.82 -9.44
N GLY A 171 -14.01 -4.58 -8.22
CA GLY A 171 -13.28 -3.86 -7.19
C GLY A 171 -13.03 -2.38 -7.52
N GLY A 172 -13.82 -1.80 -8.44
CA GLY A 172 -13.72 -0.41 -8.87
C GLY A 172 -12.59 -0.08 -9.85
N TRP A 173 -11.94 -1.12 -10.40
CA TRP A 173 -10.91 -0.96 -11.43
C TRP A 173 -11.54 -0.97 -12.81
N CYS A 174 -11.31 0.07 -13.62
CA CYS A 174 -11.83 0.13 -14.98
C CYS A 174 -11.10 -0.85 -15.90
N PRO A 175 -11.82 -1.72 -16.62
CA PRO A 175 -11.25 -2.51 -17.70
C PRO A 175 -10.67 -1.57 -18.77
N THR A 176 -9.36 -1.60 -18.95
CA THR A 176 -8.64 -0.57 -19.71
C THR A 176 -7.79 -1.20 -20.83
N ASP A 177 -7.97 -0.73 -22.06
CA ASP A 177 -7.04 -1.04 -23.16
C ASP A 177 -5.66 -0.43 -22.86
N LYS A 178 -4.65 -1.31 -22.71
CA LYS A 178 -3.28 -0.91 -22.29
C LYS A 178 -2.54 0.01 -23.25
N LYS A 179 -2.97 0.07 -24.51
CA LYS A 179 -2.28 0.86 -25.54
C LYS A 179 -2.97 2.20 -25.77
N LYS A 180 -4.30 2.21 -25.74
CA LYS A 180 -5.10 3.38 -26.10
C LYS A 180 -5.71 4.08 -24.88
N LEU A 181 -5.68 3.43 -23.72
CA LEU A 181 -6.29 3.90 -22.47
C LEU A 181 -7.79 4.16 -22.59
N TYR A 182 -8.46 3.44 -23.46
CA TYR A 182 -9.92 3.42 -23.55
C TYR A 182 -10.51 2.42 -22.56
N LEU A 183 -11.74 2.67 -22.11
CA LEU A 183 -12.57 1.63 -21.51
C LEU A 183 -12.77 0.52 -22.55
N GLU A 184 -12.53 -0.74 -22.19
CA GLU A 184 -12.68 -1.87 -23.09
C GLU A 184 -14.06 -1.85 -23.77
N GLY A 185 -14.07 -1.98 -25.10
CA GLY A 185 -15.29 -1.92 -25.91
C GLY A 185 -15.85 -0.51 -26.21
N LYS A 186 -15.15 0.56 -25.77
CA LYS A 186 -15.50 1.97 -26.06
C LYS A 186 -14.35 2.69 -26.77
N THR A 187 -14.67 3.76 -27.48
CA THR A 187 -13.67 4.63 -28.15
C THR A 187 -13.79 6.09 -27.76
N ASP A 188 -14.78 6.41 -26.97
CA ASP A 188 -15.19 7.73 -26.49
C ASP A 188 -15.02 7.88 -24.96
N VAL A 189 -14.62 6.80 -24.26
CA VAL A 189 -14.40 6.79 -22.81
C VAL A 189 -12.93 6.48 -22.53
N PHE A 190 -12.20 7.47 -22.00
CA PHE A 190 -10.79 7.36 -21.64
C PHE A 190 -10.62 7.06 -20.15
N ILE A 191 -9.64 6.23 -19.82
CA ILE A 191 -9.35 5.85 -18.44
C ILE A 191 -7.91 6.27 -18.11
N CYS A 192 -7.72 7.03 -17.02
CA CYS A 192 -6.43 7.58 -16.66
C CYS A 192 -6.06 7.32 -15.18
N GLY A 193 -4.77 7.04 -14.95
CA GLY A 193 -4.20 6.93 -13.60
C GLY A 193 -4.65 5.68 -12.85
N ASP A 194 -4.68 5.79 -11.53
CA ASP A 194 -4.91 4.68 -10.61
C ASP A 194 -6.29 4.02 -10.68
N THR A 195 -7.20 4.55 -11.48
CA THR A 195 -8.49 3.91 -11.73
C THR A 195 -8.41 2.75 -12.74
N THR A 196 -7.30 2.64 -13.49
CA THR A 196 -7.06 1.57 -14.46
C THR A 196 -6.82 0.22 -13.77
N ASN A 197 -7.12 -0.88 -14.46
CA ASN A 197 -6.77 -2.24 -14.05
C ASN A 197 -5.40 -2.73 -14.56
N ILE A 198 -4.54 -1.80 -15.02
CA ILE A 198 -3.20 -2.04 -15.57
C ILE A 198 -2.10 -1.53 -14.67
#